data_b72ea30c7ff041817b1e47666f94f7b2
#
_entry.id   b72ea30c7ff041817b1e47666f94f7b2
#
_cell.length_a   1.000
_cell.length_b   1.000
_cell.length_c   1.000
_cell.angle_alpha   90.00
_cell.angle_beta   90.00
_cell.angle_gamma   90.00
#
_symmetry.space_group_name_H-M   'P 1'
#
loop_
_entity.id
_entity.type
_entity.pdbx_description
1 polymer ?
#
loop_
_entity_poly.entity_id
_entity_poly.type
_entity_poly.pdbx_seq_one_letter_code
_entity_poly.pdbx_strand_id
1 'polypeptide(L)'
;MSEQRAAFITLHACPLAAPGQGKSGGMNVYVRQLAAALGDMGMQIDIFTREHSDVSNRIETIGTSVRVIHIKAGEPEAHVGELYTHLPEFLEQVNTFKEEQGLEYDVVHSHYWLSSWVGRELSQAMGVPHVVTFHTLALLKMQSRAGEVEQAERPVVEGEVMATADRIIAFSPHERDAMVRLYGADAAKVSLVPCGVDLSVFCPLDRKTARGRLGLNGDKILLYVGRVEPLKGLDLLVETAAQMDSEEGVRVMVVGADVNGDREMDRVKLLAKERDLEDQIDFVGQVDHNELPLYYNAADVCVVPSYYESFGLVALEAMACGTPVVATRVGGLSTIIQHGSTGYLKP
;
A
#
# COMPACT_ATOMS: atom_id res chain seq x y z
N MET A 1 -22.90 25.78 -5.71
CA MET A 1 -22.96 24.34 -5.49
C MET A 1 -22.61 24.15 -4.02
N SER A 2 -23.36 23.35 -3.25
CA SER A 2 -22.96 22.99 -1.89
C SER A 2 -21.61 22.31 -1.96
N GLU A 3 -20.70 22.65 -1.05
CA GLU A 3 -19.41 21.99 -0.92
C GLU A 3 -19.65 20.52 -0.62
N GLN A 4 -19.19 19.60 -1.48
CA GLN A 4 -19.33 18.15 -1.23
C GLN A 4 -18.40 17.72 -0.12
N ARG A 5 -18.91 16.90 0.79
CA ARG A 5 -18.14 16.38 1.92
C ARG A 5 -18.11 14.86 1.93
N ALA A 6 -16.92 14.29 2.05
CA ALA A 6 -16.70 12.86 2.12
C ALA A 6 -16.13 12.43 3.48
N ALA A 7 -16.64 11.32 4.02
CA ALA A 7 -16.04 10.62 5.14
C ALA A 7 -15.15 9.47 4.60
N PHE A 8 -13.84 9.56 4.80
CA PHE A 8 -12.91 8.48 4.52
C PHE A 8 -12.66 7.68 5.79
N ILE A 9 -12.75 6.36 5.70
CA ILE A 9 -12.49 5.46 6.82
C ILE A 9 -11.22 4.66 6.53
N THR A 10 -10.19 4.85 7.36
CA THR A 10 -8.92 4.11 7.27
C THR A 10 -8.42 3.73 8.66
N LEU A 11 -9.13 2.80 9.30
CA LEU A 11 -9.01 2.48 10.73
C LEU A 11 -7.56 2.19 11.18
N HIS A 12 -6.83 1.33 10.48
CA HIS A 12 -5.51 0.82 10.90
C HIS A 12 -4.31 1.46 10.19
N ALA A 13 -4.57 2.34 9.22
CA ALA A 13 -3.54 2.91 8.36
C ALA A 13 -3.65 4.44 8.35
N CYS A 14 -3.09 5.08 9.37
CA CYS A 14 -3.07 6.53 9.45
C CYS A 14 -2.35 7.13 8.23
N PRO A 15 -3.01 8.01 7.44
CA PRO A 15 -2.41 8.57 6.22
C PRO A 15 -1.22 9.50 6.50
N LEU A 16 -1.02 9.89 7.76
CA LEU A 16 0.11 10.72 8.20
C LEU A 16 1.31 9.89 8.65
N ALA A 17 1.13 8.59 8.90
CA ALA A 17 2.22 7.72 9.30
C ALA A 17 3.23 7.58 8.15
N ALA A 18 4.53 7.68 8.49
CA ALA A 18 5.60 7.53 7.52
C ALA A 18 5.58 6.12 6.90
N PRO A 19 5.69 6.00 5.56
CA PRO A 19 5.78 4.70 4.90
C PRO A 19 6.95 3.89 5.47
N GLY A 20 6.71 2.59 5.73
CA GLY A 20 7.72 1.70 6.28
C GLY A 20 7.74 1.62 7.82
N GLN A 21 7.10 2.53 8.54
CA GLN A 21 6.92 2.39 9.99
C GLN A 21 5.79 1.40 10.31
N GLY A 22 6.09 0.37 11.08
CA GLY A 22 5.13 -0.68 11.41
C GLY A 22 4.49 -1.30 10.16
N LYS A 23 3.17 -1.21 10.05
CA LYS A 23 2.41 -1.69 8.88
C LYS A 23 2.08 -0.60 7.84
N SER A 24 2.64 0.60 7.98
CA SER A 24 2.49 1.70 7.00
C SER A 24 3.09 1.33 5.65
N GLY A 25 2.37 1.57 4.57
CA GLY A 25 2.81 1.21 3.22
C GLY A 25 1.99 1.92 2.13
N GLY A 26 1.89 1.29 0.98
CA GLY A 26 1.22 1.87 -0.19
C GLY A 26 -0.22 2.35 0.04
N MET A 27 -0.97 1.72 0.96
CA MET A 27 -2.33 2.16 1.28
C MET A 27 -2.33 3.54 1.95
N ASN A 28 -1.41 3.81 2.88
CA ASN A 28 -1.32 5.11 3.55
C ASN A 28 -1.01 6.23 2.54
N VAL A 29 -0.06 5.96 1.63
CA VAL A 29 0.31 6.87 0.54
C VAL A 29 -0.89 7.12 -0.37
N TYR A 30 -1.57 6.04 -0.79
CA TYR A 30 -2.75 6.14 -1.65
C TYR A 30 -3.85 6.97 -1.03
N VAL A 31 -4.25 6.69 0.22
CA VAL A 31 -5.33 7.43 0.91
C VAL A 31 -4.97 8.91 1.05
N ARG A 32 -3.73 9.21 1.45
CA ARG A 32 -3.23 10.57 1.59
C ARG A 32 -3.29 11.34 0.26
N GLN A 33 -2.76 10.75 -0.81
CA GLN A 33 -2.71 11.39 -2.12
C GLN A 33 -4.09 11.55 -2.75
N LEU A 34 -4.95 10.52 -2.63
CA LEU A 34 -6.32 10.61 -3.13
C LEU A 34 -7.11 11.70 -2.41
N ALA A 35 -7.04 11.77 -1.09
CA ALA A 35 -7.72 12.79 -0.31
C ALA A 35 -7.20 14.19 -0.66
N ALA A 36 -5.89 14.38 -0.76
CA ALA A 36 -5.30 15.66 -1.17
C ALA A 36 -5.78 16.09 -2.56
N ALA A 37 -5.75 15.18 -3.55
CA ALA A 37 -6.18 15.48 -4.91
C ALA A 37 -7.67 15.84 -5.01
N LEU A 38 -8.53 15.12 -4.28
CA LEU A 38 -9.96 15.45 -4.21
C LEU A 38 -10.21 16.77 -3.45
N GLY A 39 -9.40 17.04 -2.40
CA GLY A 39 -9.41 18.32 -1.69
C GLY A 39 -9.06 19.49 -2.61
N ASP A 40 -8.05 19.35 -3.46
CA ASP A 40 -7.66 20.34 -4.46
C ASP A 40 -8.75 20.55 -5.54
N MET A 41 -9.60 19.55 -5.76
CA MET A 41 -10.78 19.65 -6.63
C MET A 41 -12.00 20.29 -5.93
N GLY A 42 -11.88 20.69 -4.66
CA GLY A 42 -12.90 21.39 -3.90
C GLY A 42 -13.79 20.53 -3.01
N MET A 43 -13.46 19.26 -2.79
CA MET A 43 -14.15 18.42 -1.79
C MET A 43 -13.62 18.68 -0.38
N GLN A 44 -14.51 18.68 0.62
CA GLN A 44 -14.12 18.61 2.03
C GLN A 44 -14.00 17.14 2.43
N ILE A 45 -12.88 16.74 3.02
CA ILE A 45 -12.63 15.34 3.36
C ILE A 45 -12.23 15.22 4.83
N ASP A 46 -12.96 14.38 5.55
CA ASP A 46 -12.61 13.97 6.89
C ASP A 46 -12.15 12.50 6.85
N ILE A 47 -10.89 12.27 7.21
CA ILE A 47 -10.31 10.95 7.27
C ILE A 47 -10.33 10.48 8.71
N PHE A 48 -11.15 9.48 9.00
CA PHE A 48 -11.21 8.86 10.33
C PHE A 48 -10.23 7.70 10.41
N THR A 49 -9.29 7.79 11.34
CA THR A 49 -8.30 6.76 11.61
C THR A 49 -8.21 6.51 13.12
N ARG A 50 -7.77 5.33 13.51
CA ARG A 50 -7.61 5.01 14.94
C ARG A 50 -6.40 5.76 15.52
N GLU A 51 -6.56 6.23 16.76
CA GLU A 51 -5.46 6.81 17.54
C GLU A 51 -4.37 5.74 17.78
N HIS A 52 -3.12 6.14 17.69
CA HIS A 52 -1.94 5.34 17.99
C HIS A 52 -0.96 6.17 18.85
N SER A 53 0.03 5.54 19.45
CA SER A 53 0.93 6.16 20.43
C SER A 53 1.65 7.43 19.97
N ASP A 54 1.89 7.56 18.66
CA ASP A 54 2.65 8.68 18.09
C ASP A 54 1.77 9.91 17.76
N VAL A 55 0.46 9.83 18.05
CA VAL A 55 -0.47 10.93 17.76
C VAL A 55 -0.34 12.04 18.78
N SER A 56 -0.02 13.24 18.32
CA SER A 56 0.10 14.44 19.17
C SER A 56 -1.21 15.24 19.25
N ASN A 57 -2.02 15.21 18.20
CA ASN A 57 -3.25 15.97 18.09
C ASN A 57 -4.40 15.09 17.60
N ARG A 58 -5.61 15.28 18.20
CA ARG A 58 -6.82 14.58 17.76
C ARG A 58 -7.19 14.88 16.31
N ILE A 59 -6.90 16.09 15.82
CA ILE A 59 -7.19 16.53 14.45
C ILE A 59 -5.93 17.13 13.84
N GLU A 60 -5.54 16.62 12.69
CA GLU A 60 -4.46 17.15 11.86
C GLU A 60 -4.99 17.45 10.46
N THR A 61 -4.25 18.20 9.64
CA THR A 61 -4.71 18.62 8.31
C THR A 61 -3.72 18.24 7.21
N ILE A 62 -4.26 17.95 6.02
CA ILE A 62 -3.52 17.81 4.77
C ILE A 62 -4.03 18.90 3.84
N GLY A 63 -3.23 19.93 3.58
CA GLY A 63 -3.70 21.13 2.86
C GLY A 63 -4.84 21.84 3.59
N THR A 64 -5.77 22.42 2.86
CA THR A 64 -6.86 23.27 3.41
C THR A 64 -8.21 22.56 3.52
N SER A 65 -8.40 21.47 2.80
CA SER A 65 -9.71 20.82 2.62
C SER A 65 -9.78 19.41 3.22
N VAL A 66 -8.69 18.90 3.78
CA VAL A 66 -8.61 17.54 4.33
C VAL A 66 -8.22 17.58 5.80
N ARG A 67 -9.03 16.91 6.65
CA ARG A 67 -8.70 16.69 8.06
C ARG A 67 -8.48 15.21 8.32
N VAL A 68 -7.49 14.90 9.15
CA VAL A 68 -7.24 13.56 9.69
C VAL A 68 -7.66 13.56 11.14
N ILE A 69 -8.65 12.73 11.48
CA ILE A 69 -9.28 12.68 12.79
C ILE A 69 -8.91 11.36 13.45
N HIS A 70 -8.19 11.45 14.57
CA HIS A 70 -7.78 10.29 15.34
C HIS A 70 -8.86 9.91 16.35
N ILE A 71 -9.36 8.70 16.23
CA ILE A 71 -10.48 8.14 16.98
C ILE A 71 -9.96 7.11 17.97
N LYS A 72 -10.35 7.24 19.23
CA LYS A 72 -10.03 6.26 20.28
C LYS A 72 -10.87 5.01 20.09
N ALA A 73 -10.21 3.85 19.93
CA ALA A 73 -10.85 2.54 19.92
C ALA A 73 -9.82 1.47 20.24
N GLY A 74 -10.00 0.79 21.35
CA GLY A 74 -9.02 -0.14 21.90
C GLY A 74 -7.72 0.50 22.34
N GLU A 75 -6.75 -0.33 22.73
CA GLU A 75 -5.42 0.12 23.14
C GLU A 75 -4.63 0.68 21.95
N PRO A 76 -3.89 1.81 22.10
CA PRO A 76 -3.12 2.41 21.01
C PRO A 76 -2.17 1.44 20.29
N GLU A 77 -1.56 0.52 21.05
CA GLU A 77 -0.60 -0.48 20.57
C GLU A 77 -1.25 -1.76 20.02
N ALA A 78 -2.59 -1.85 19.99
CA ALA A 78 -3.29 -3.05 19.54
C ALA A 78 -2.88 -3.46 18.12
N HIS A 79 -2.55 -4.74 17.94
CA HIS A 79 -2.19 -5.29 16.65
C HIS A 79 -3.39 -5.32 15.68
N VAL A 80 -3.13 -5.18 14.39
CA VAL A 80 -4.18 -5.23 13.35
C VAL A 80 -5.07 -6.47 13.45
N GLY A 81 -4.51 -7.61 13.91
CA GLY A 81 -5.26 -8.84 14.15
C GLY A 81 -6.31 -8.74 15.26
N GLU A 82 -6.21 -7.79 16.16
CA GLU A 82 -7.12 -7.61 17.30
C GLU A 82 -8.20 -6.54 17.02
N LEU A 83 -7.98 -5.71 15.98
CA LEU A 83 -8.80 -4.54 15.72
C LEU A 83 -10.24 -4.85 15.33
N TYR A 84 -10.54 -6.07 14.88
CA TYR A 84 -11.90 -6.45 14.52
C TYR A 84 -12.88 -6.32 15.70
N THR A 85 -12.44 -6.63 16.92
CA THR A 85 -13.26 -6.51 18.12
C THR A 85 -13.52 -5.06 18.55
N HIS A 86 -12.73 -4.11 18.06
CA HIS A 86 -12.85 -2.68 18.37
C HIS A 86 -13.63 -1.88 17.31
N LEU A 87 -14.15 -2.52 16.26
CA LEU A 87 -14.91 -1.84 15.21
C LEU A 87 -16.18 -1.16 15.72
N PRO A 88 -17.00 -1.78 16.62
CA PRO A 88 -18.17 -1.12 17.17
C PRO A 88 -17.84 0.15 17.98
N GLU A 89 -16.79 0.09 18.81
CA GLU A 89 -16.30 1.24 19.57
C GLU A 89 -15.84 2.37 18.63
N PHE A 90 -15.07 2.03 17.59
CA PHE A 90 -14.62 3.01 16.60
C PHE A 90 -15.81 3.68 15.90
N LEU A 91 -16.81 2.91 15.48
CA LEU A 91 -18.03 3.43 14.84
C LEU A 91 -18.80 4.38 15.77
N GLU A 92 -18.97 4.01 17.04
CA GLU A 92 -19.62 4.86 18.05
C GLU A 92 -18.89 6.19 18.21
N GLN A 93 -17.59 6.18 18.33
CA GLN A 93 -16.77 7.39 18.47
C GLN A 93 -16.78 8.28 17.21
N VAL A 94 -16.83 7.68 16.00
CA VAL A 94 -17.02 8.43 14.75
C VAL A 94 -18.37 9.12 14.72
N ASN A 95 -19.45 8.43 15.11
CA ASN A 95 -20.79 9.03 15.21
C ASN A 95 -20.83 10.16 16.22
N THR A 96 -20.27 9.94 17.42
CA THR A 96 -20.18 10.98 18.46
C THR A 96 -19.45 12.23 17.94
N PHE A 97 -18.29 12.05 17.30
CA PHE A 97 -17.55 13.17 16.72
C PHE A 97 -18.36 13.90 15.65
N LYS A 98 -19.03 13.15 14.77
CA LYS A 98 -19.89 13.73 13.72
C LYS A 98 -21.01 14.59 14.32
N GLU A 99 -21.69 14.09 15.36
CA GLU A 99 -22.77 14.80 16.05
C GLU A 99 -22.27 16.05 16.77
N GLU A 100 -21.18 15.95 17.54
CA GLU A 100 -20.55 17.07 18.25
C GLU A 100 -20.14 18.22 17.31
N GLN A 101 -19.72 17.89 16.09
CA GLN A 101 -19.27 18.85 15.09
C GLN A 101 -20.37 19.28 14.10
N GLY A 102 -21.59 18.70 14.21
CA GLY A 102 -22.70 18.98 13.29
C GLY A 102 -22.36 18.64 11.84
N LEU A 103 -21.65 17.53 11.59
CA LEU A 103 -21.17 17.16 10.27
C LEU A 103 -22.18 16.28 9.53
N GLU A 104 -22.37 16.60 8.26
CA GLU A 104 -23.10 15.78 7.31
C GLU A 104 -22.16 15.41 6.15
N TYR A 105 -22.27 14.17 5.66
CA TYR A 105 -21.46 13.66 4.55
C TYR A 105 -22.35 13.26 3.38
N ASP A 106 -21.87 13.47 2.16
CA ASP A 106 -22.53 13.09 0.92
C ASP A 106 -22.14 11.66 0.49
N VAL A 107 -21.00 11.15 0.99
CA VAL A 107 -20.45 9.84 0.65
C VAL A 107 -19.54 9.33 1.75
N VAL A 108 -19.53 8.01 1.95
CA VAL A 108 -18.54 7.29 2.76
C VAL A 108 -17.60 6.51 1.82
N HIS A 109 -16.30 6.70 1.96
CA HIS A 109 -15.29 5.92 1.25
C HIS A 109 -14.41 5.17 2.26
N SER A 110 -14.48 3.85 2.27
CA SER A 110 -13.73 3.01 3.19
C SER A 110 -12.58 2.29 2.52
N HIS A 111 -11.46 2.15 3.24
CA HIS A 111 -10.22 1.56 2.77
C HIS A 111 -9.84 0.36 3.63
N TYR A 112 -9.76 -0.83 3.01
CA TYR A 112 -9.49 -2.10 3.64
C TYR A 112 -10.70 -2.71 4.37
N TRP A 113 -10.67 -4.03 4.61
CA TRP A 113 -11.82 -4.77 5.11
C TRP A 113 -12.33 -4.33 6.49
N LEU A 114 -11.42 -3.99 7.45
CA LEU A 114 -11.81 -3.47 8.76
C LEU A 114 -12.60 -2.16 8.64
N SER A 115 -12.05 -1.24 7.85
CA SER A 115 -12.69 0.05 7.60
C SER A 115 -13.98 -0.08 6.79
N SER A 116 -14.06 -1.10 5.93
CA SER A 116 -15.24 -1.32 5.10
C SER A 116 -16.46 -1.80 5.90
N TRP A 117 -16.22 -2.56 6.98
CA TRP A 117 -17.27 -2.87 7.93
C TRP A 117 -17.85 -1.58 8.55
N VAL A 118 -16.99 -0.70 9.07
CA VAL A 118 -17.39 0.59 9.64
C VAL A 118 -18.08 1.46 8.59
N GLY A 119 -17.51 1.53 7.38
CA GLY A 119 -18.08 2.32 6.28
C GLY A 119 -19.48 1.89 5.89
N ARG A 120 -19.75 0.58 5.87
CA ARG A 120 -21.09 0.02 5.63
C ARG A 120 -22.08 0.49 6.68
N GLU A 121 -21.79 0.30 7.97
CA GLU A 121 -22.67 0.68 9.06
C GLU A 121 -22.94 2.20 9.09
N LEU A 122 -21.87 2.99 8.89
CA LEU A 122 -21.96 4.45 8.87
C LEU A 122 -22.80 4.96 7.69
N SER A 123 -22.58 4.45 6.49
CA SER A 123 -23.32 4.86 5.29
C SER A 123 -24.80 4.50 5.37
N GLN A 124 -25.12 3.31 5.90
CA GLN A 124 -26.52 2.89 6.12
C GLN A 124 -27.22 3.78 7.14
N ALA A 125 -26.56 4.11 8.26
CA ALA A 125 -27.14 4.97 9.29
C ALA A 125 -27.40 6.41 8.77
N MET A 126 -26.56 6.91 7.88
CA MET A 126 -26.72 8.24 7.27
C MET A 126 -27.58 8.26 6.01
N GLY A 127 -27.84 7.10 5.39
CA GLY A 127 -28.57 7.02 4.11
C GLY A 127 -27.78 7.59 2.92
N VAL A 128 -26.45 7.50 2.94
CA VAL A 128 -25.55 8.01 1.87
C VAL A 128 -24.81 6.87 1.16
N PRO A 129 -24.34 7.09 -0.07
CA PRO A 129 -23.59 6.07 -0.83
C PRO A 129 -22.32 5.61 -0.10
N HIS A 130 -22.02 4.30 -0.21
CA HIS A 130 -20.78 3.67 0.23
C HIS A 130 -19.90 3.28 -0.95
N VAL A 131 -18.71 3.84 -0.99
CA VAL A 131 -17.61 3.45 -1.88
C VAL A 131 -16.59 2.63 -1.08
N VAL A 132 -16.09 1.53 -1.63
CA VAL A 132 -15.08 0.72 -0.96
C VAL A 132 -13.88 0.43 -1.86
N THR A 133 -12.68 0.52 -1.27
CA THR A 133 -11.41 0.08 -1.87
C THR A 133 -10.74 -0.89 -0.91
N PHE A 134 -10.60 -2.17 -1.28
CA PHE A 134 -10.06 -3.19 -0.37
C PHE A 134 -8.54 -3.16 -0.24
N HIS A 135 -7.82 -2.66 -1.23
CA HIS A 135 -6.35 -2.65 -1.35
C HIS A 135 -5.72 -4.04 -1.46
N THR A 136 -6.25 -5.02 -0.77
CA THR A 136 -5.87 -6.44 -0.85
C THR A 136 -7.11 -7.28 -0.53
N LEU A 137 -7.19 -8.48 -1.12
CA LEU A 137 -8.29 -9.42 -0.91
C LEU A 137 -7.79 -10.69 -0.23
N ALA A 138 -8.48 -11.14 0.81
CA ALA A 138 -8.09 -12.32 1.60
C ALA A 138 -7.94 -13.56 0.72
N LEU A 139 -8.96 -13.89 -0.07
CA LEU A 139 -8.96 -15.10 -0.89
C LEU A 139 -7.88 -15.09 -1.97
N LEU A 140 -7.51 -13.91 -2.52
CA LEU A 140 -6.39 -13.81 -3.45
C LEU A 140 -5.04 -14.03 -2.74
N LYS A 141 -4.86 -13.45 -1.57
CA LYS A 141 -3.64 -13.64 -0.77
C LYS A 141 -3.45 -15.11 -0.40
N MET A 142 -4.49 -15.77 0.09
CA MET A 142 -4.47 -17.19 0.45
C MET A 142 -4.17 -18.11 -0.76
N GLN A 143 -4.51 -17.70 -1.99
CA GLN A 143 -4.19 -18.44 -3.21
C GLN A 143 -2.78 -18.17 -3.76
N SER A 144 -2.15 -17.07 -3.36
CA SER A 144 -0.90 -16.61 -3.96
C SER A 144 0.34 -17.34 -3.43
N ARG A 145 0.30 -17.84 -2.19
CA ARG A 145 1.41 -18.57 -1.56
C ARG A 145 0.88 -19.65 -0.62
N ALA A 146 1.46 -20.85 -0.70
CA ALA A 146 1.11 -21.94 0.21
C ALA A 146 1.43 -21.57 1.66
N GLY A 147 0.46 -21.80 2.55
CA GLY A 147 0.60 -21.48 3.98
C GLY A 147 0.22 -20.04 4.36
N GLU A 148 -0.18 -19.20 3.41
CA GLU A 148 -0.74 -17.87 3.73
C GLU A 148 -2.10 -18.03 4.41
N VAL A 149 -2.26 -17.40 5.56
CA VAL A 149 -3.48 -17.48 6.40
C VAL A 149 -3.96 -16.08 6.70
N GLU A 150 -5.26 -15.87 6.56
CA GLU A 150 -5.95 -14.63 6.92
C GLU A 150 -6.94 -14.89 8.07
N GLN A 151 -7.37 -13.83 8.75
CA GLN A 151 -8.42 -13.92 9.77
C GLN A 151 -9.71 -14.47 9.16
N ALA A 152 -10.38 -15.40 9.87
CA ALA A 152 -11.57 -16.07 9.36
C ALA A 152 -12.73 -15.11 9.04
N GLU A 153 -12.83 -14.03 9.78
CA GLU A 153 -13.83 -12.98 9.60
C GLU A 153 -13.63 -12.19 8.31
N ARG A 154 -12.37 -12.03 7.87
CA ARG A 154 -12.00 -11.15 6.77
C ARG A 154 -12.71 -11.49 5.46
N PRO A 155 -12.66 -12.72 4.90
CA PRO A 155 -13.33 -13.03 3.64
C PRO A 155 -14.85 -12.91 3.75
N VAL A 156 -15.42 -13.12 4.94
CA VAL A 156 -16.86 -12.97 5.18
C VAL A 156 -17.26 -11.50 5.09
N VAL A 157 -16.56 -10.62 5.82
CA VAL A 157 -16.79 -9.18 5.80
C VAL A 157 -16.57 -8.59 4.41
N GLU A 158 -15.49 -9.00 3.72
CA GLU A 158 -15.24 -8.58 2.33
C GLU A 158 -16.43 -8.92 1.42
N GLY A 159 -16.99 -10.14 1.52
CA GLY A 159 -18.14 -10.57 0.74
C GLY A 159 -19.43 -9.81 1.07
N GLU A 160 -19.74 -9.62 2.35
CA GLU A 160 -20.90 -8.86 2.81
C GLU A 160 -20.86 -7.40 2.35
N VAL A 161 -19.70 -6.76 2.45
CA VAL A 161 -19.51 -5.37 2.02
C VAL A 161 -19.63 -5.26 0.50
N MET A 162 -19.05 -6.19 -0.27
CA MET A 162 -19.18 -6.19 -1.73
C MET A 162 -20.64 -6.33 -2.18
N ALA A 163 -21.45 -7.10 -1.45
CA ALA A 163 -22.88 -7.28 -1.76
C ALA A 163 -23.67 -5.96 -1.53
N THR A 164 -23.32 -5.16 -0.52
CA THR A 164 -24.10 -4.01 -0.08
C THR A 164 -23.57 -2.66 -0.58
N ALA A 165 -22.26 -2.52 -0.84
CA ALA A 165 -21.65 -1.28 -1.32
C ALA A 165 -22.29 -0.77 -2.63
N ASP A 166 -22.37 0.54 -2.80
CA ASP A 166 -22.86 1.18 -4.03
C ASP A 166 -21.82 1.15 -5.14
N ARG A 167 -20.55 1.30 -4.78
CA ARG A 167 -19.40 1.19 -5.70
C ARG A 167 -18.20 0.52 -5.02
N ILE A 168 -17.51 -0.29 -5.80
CA ILE A 168 -16.29 -0.98 -5.41
C ILE A 168 -15.19 -0.52 -6.35
N ILE A 169 -14.07 -0.04 -5.82
CA ILE A 169 -12.91 0.35 -6.62
C ILE A 169 -11.96 -0.84 -6.69
N ALA A 170 -11.64 -1.26 -7.90
CA ALA A 170 -10.61 -2.24 -8.20
C ALA A 170 -9.47 -1.55 -8.96
N PHE A 171 -8.23 -1.87 -8.61
CA PHE A 171 -7.04 -1.26 -9.22
C PHE A 171 -6.65 -1.91 -10.54
N SER A 172 -7.10 -3.14 -10.78
CA SER A 172 -6.75 -3.91 -11.97
C SER A 172 -7.91 -4.81 -12.44
N PRO A 173 -7.91 -5.23 -13.72
CA PRO A 173 -8.85 -6.23 -14.20
C PRO A 173 -8.77 -7.56 -13.43
N HIS A 174 -7.54 -7.97 -13.02
CA HIS A 174 -7.32 -9.16 -12.23
C HIS A 174 -8.06 -9.09 -10.88
N GLU A 175 -7.97 -7.95 -10.19
CA GLU A 175 -8.65 -7.74 -8.91
C GLU A 175 -10.17 -7.72 -9.07
N ARG A 176 -10.69 -7.01 -10.10
CA ARG A 176 -12.13 -7.02 -10.42
C ARG A 176 -12.64 -8.43 -10.68
N ASP A 177 -11.93 -9.20 -11.51
CA ASP A 177 -12.32 -10.56 -11.87
C ASP A 177 -12.30 -11.49 -10.64
N ALA A 178 -11.36 -11.24 -9.71
CA ALA A 178 -11.33 -11.96 -8.43
C ALA A 178 -12.51 -11.59 -7.52
N MET A 179 -12.88 -10.31 -7.41
CA MET A 179 -14.07 -9.87 -6.67
C MET A 179 -15.34 -10.54 -7.17
N VAL A 180 -15.52 -10.60 -8.48
CA VAL A 180 -16.68 -11.27 -9.09
C VAL A 180 -16.63 -12.77 -8.87
N ARG A 181 -15.51 -13.41 -9.15
CA ARG A 181 -15.39 -14.89 -9.14
C ARG A 181 -15.33 -15.47 -7.73
N LEU A 182 -14.60 -14.85 -6.80
CA LEU A 182 -14.34 -15.42 -5.48
C LEU A 182 -15.34 -14.96 -4.42
N TYR A 183 -15.89 -13.76 -4.59
CA TYR A 183 -16.82 -13.16 -3.62
C TYR A 183 -18.25 -12.98 -4.16
N GLY A 184 -18.47 -13.20 -5.46
CA GLY A 184 -19.78 -13.00 -6.07
C GLY A 184 -20.19 -11.53 -6.23
N ALA A 185 -19.22 -10.61 -6.25
CA ALA A 185 -19.51 -9.18 -6.43
C ALA A 185 -20.23 -8.90 -7.74
N ASP A 186 -21.20 -7.97 -7.72
CA ASP A 186 -21.84 -7.51 -8.94
C ASP A 186 -20.84 -6.70 -9.79
N ALA A 187 -20.52 -7.21 -10.96
CA ALA A 187 -19.59 -6.59 -11.90
C ALA A 187 -19.98 -5.15 -12.27
N ALA A 188 -21.28 -4.80 -12.27
CA ALA A 188 -21.77 -3.46 -12.55
C ALA A 188 -21.44 -2.44 -11.45
N LYS A 189 -21.18 -2.92 -10.23
CA LYS A 189 -20.75 -2.08 -9.10
C LYS A 189 -19.25 -1.89 -9.04
N VAL A 190 -18.44 -2.71 -9.74
CA VAL A 190 -16.97 -2.65 -9.70
C VAL A 190 -16.44 -1.71 -10.77
N SER A 191 -15.82 -0.62 -10.35
CA SER A 191 -15.17 0.35 -11.22
C SER A 191 -13.66 0.13 -11.22
N LEU A 192 -13.05 0.11 -12.41
CA LEU A 192 -11.60 0.04 -12.56
C LEU A 192 -11.01 1.45 -12.46
N VAL A 193 -10.28 1.71 -11.38
CA VAL A 193 -9.58 2.99 -11.15
C VAL A 193 -8.15 2.67 -10.71
N PRO A 194 -7.19 2.67 -11.64
CA PRO A 194 -5.78 2.41 -11.32
C PRO A 194 -5.23 3.45 -10.34
N CYS A 195 -4.24 3.06 -9.54
CA CYS A 195 -3.50 4.03 -8.74
C CYS A 195 -2.69 4.96 -9.65
N GLY A 196 -2.51 6.21 -9.20
CA GLY A 196 -1.61 7.18 -9.80
C GLY A 196 -0.25 7.22 -9.09
N VAL A 197 0.67 8.00 -9.66
CA VAL A 197 1.95 8.37 -9.05
C VAL A 197 2.15 9.87 -9.18
N ASP A 198 2.74 10.49 -8.16
CA ASP A 198 3.06 11.92 -8.20
C ASP A 198 4.31 12.17 -9.05
N LEU A 199 4.10 12.67 -10.27
CA LEU A 199 5.18 12.96 -11.21
C LEU A 199 6.01 14.21 -10.83
N SER A 200 5.58 15.00 -9.86
CA SER A 200 6.40 16.08 -9.31
C SER A 200 7.48 15.56 -8.35
N VAL A 201 7.24 14.39 -7.75
CA VAL A 201 8.17 13.68 -6.86
C VAL A 201 8.94 12.61 -7.63
N PHE A 202 8.23 11.72 -8.32
CA PHE A 202 8.82 10.61 -9.08
C PHE A 202 9.02 11.02 -10.53
N CYS A 203 10.22 11.49 -10.84
CA CYS A 203 10.60 11.92 -12.18
C CYS A 203 12.04 11.50 -12.51
N PRO A 204 12.40 11.44 -13.78
CA PRO A 204 13.76 11.14 -14.19
C PRO A 204 14.77 12.16 -13.67
N LEU A 205 15.84 11.68 -13.04
CA LEU A 205 17.04 12.44 -12.64
C LEU A 205 18.25 11.86 -13.37
N ASP A 206 19.30 12.68 -13.50
CA ASP A 206 20.58 12.17 -14.02
C ASP A 206 21.15 11.09 -13.08
N ARG A 207 21.37 9.87 -13.62
CA ARG A 207 21.84 8.71 -12.88
C ARG A 207 23.15 8.96 -12.14
N LYS A 208 24.08 9.67 -12.77
CA LYS A 208 25.38 10.00 -12.16
C LYS A 208 25.20 10.89 -10.94
N THR A 209 24.27 11.85 -11.04
CA THR A 209 23.92 12.73 -9.92
C THR A 209 23.26 11.94 -8.79
N ALA A 210 22.31 11.06 -9.09
CA ALA A 210 21.64 10.22 -8.09
C ALA A 210 22.64 9.30 -7.38
N ARG A 211 23.52 8.61 -8.12
CA ARG A 211 24.58 7.76 -7.58
C ARG A 211 25.58 8.55 -6.73
N GLY A 212 25.99 9.73 -7.18
CA GLY A 212 26.89 10.61 -6.43
C GLY A 212 26.32 11.03 -5.07
N ARG A 213 25.01 11.31 -5.01
CA ARG A 213 24.32 11.66 -3.76
C ARG A 213 24.22 10.47 -2.78
N LEU A 214 24.12 9.26 -3.28
CA LEU A 214 24.08 8.04 -2.49
C LEU A 214 25.46 7.42 -2.22
N GLY A 215 26.55 8.04 -2.71
CA GLY A 215 27.91 7.52 -2.56
C GLY A 215 28.17 6.22 -3.31
N LEU A 216 27.40 5.93 -4.35
CA LEU A 216 27.46 4.69 -5.11
C LEU A 216 28.45 4.79 -6.28
N ASN A 217 29.30 3.78 -6.45
CA ASN A 217 30.33 3.73 -7.48
C ASN A 217 30.17 2.44 -8.33
N GLY A 218 30.25 2.62 -9.64
CA GLY A 218 30.60 1.58 -10.64
C GLY A 218 29.70 0.35 -10.83
N ASP A 219 29.13 -0.19 -9.75
CA ASP A 219 28.39 -1.46 -9.79
C ASP A 219 27.06 -1.35 -10.52
N LYS A 220 26.59 -2.48 -11.07
CA LYS A 220 25.22 -2.65 -11.57
C LYS A 220 24.29 -2.83 -10.37
N ILE A 221 23.27 -1.98 -10.24
CA ILE A 221 22.39 -1.97 -9.07
C ILE A 221 21.02 -2.56 -9.40
N LEU A 222 20.71 -3.68 -8.75
CA LEU A 222 19.37 -4.24 -8.67
C LEU A 222 18.68 -3.67 -7.42
N LEU A 223 17.64 -2.88 -7.60
CA LEU A 223 16.92 -2.24 -6.53
C LEU A 223 15.66 -3.01 -6.17
N TYR A 224 15.51 -3.34 -4.90
CA TYR A 224 14.26 -3.76 -4.29
C TYR A 224 13.75 -2.64 -3.38
N VAL A 225 12.48 -2.28 -3.52
CA VAL A 225 11.81 -1.32 -2.63
C VAL A 225 10.55 -1.97 -2.05
N GLY A 226 10.42 -1.96 -0.74
CA GLY A 226 9.24 -2.48 -0.07
C GLY A 226 9.52 -3.05 1.31
N ARG A 227 8.42 -3.40 2.01
CA ARG A 227 8.52 -4.12 3.29
C ARG A 227 9.07 -5.53 3.06
N VAL A 228 9.82 -6.04 4.03
CA VAL A 228 10.28 -7.42 4.00
C VAL A 228 9.19 -8.32 4.55
N GLU A 229 8.34 -8.79 3.65
CA GLU A 229 7.24 -9.71 3.93
C GLU A 229 7.33 -10.92 2.99
N PRO A 230 6.91 -12.11 3.43
CA PRO A 230 6.98 -13.33 2.61
C PRO A 230 6.33 -13.16 1.23
N LEU A 231 5.20 -12.42 1.14
CA LEU A 231 4.50 -12.18 -0.13
C LEU A 231 5.21 -11.23 -1.08
N LYS A 232 6.22 -10.48 -0.61
CA LYS A 232 7.01 -9.55 -1.44
C LYS A 232 8.20 -10.23 -2.14
N GLY A 233 8.51 -11.47 -1.77
CA GLY A 233 9.43 -12.32 -2.51
C GLY A 233 10.89 -11.88 -2.50
N LEU A 234 11.36 -11.21 -1.44
CA LEU A 234 12.78 -10.84 -1.35
C LEU A 234 13.69 -12.07 -1.33
N ASP A 235 13.21 -13.20 -0.81
CA ASP A 235 13.87 -14.50 -0.88
C ASP A 235 14.13 -14.95 -2.34
N LEU A 236 13.16 -14.74 -3.23
CA LEU A 236 13.33 -15.06 -4.66
C LEU A 236 14.42 -14.18 -5.31
N LEU A 237 14.51 -12.91 -4.90
CA LEU A 237 15.58 -12.02 -5.39
C LEU A 237 16.95 -12.50 -4.92
N VAL A 238 17.12 -12.88 -3.66
CA VAL A 238 18.38 -13.42 -3.12
C VAL A 238 18.79 -14.70 -3.85
N GLU A 239 17.84 -15.64 -4.03
CA GLU A 239 18.12 -16.88 -4.79
C GLU A 239 18.47 -16.61 -6.25
N THR A 240 17.89 -15.56 -6.85
CA THR A 240 18.23 -15.16 -8.22
C THR A 240 19.61 -14.52 -8.28
N ALA A 241 19.96 -13.67 -7.34
CA ALA A 241 21.27 -13.02 -7.26
C ALA A 241 22.40 -14.07 -7.12
N ALA A 242 22.16 -15.14 -6.35
CA ALA A 242 23.11 -16.25 -6.20
C ALA A 242 23.41 -17.01 -7.49
N GLN A 243 22.58 -16.86 -8.53
CA GLN A 243 22.79 -17.48 -9.84
C GLN A 243 23.47 -16.53 -10.83
N MET A 244 23.73 -15.29 -10.45
CA MET A 244 24.42 -14.32 -11.28
C MET A 244 25.94 -14.49 -11.15
N ASP A 245 26.66 -14.12 -12.20
CA ASP A 245 28.11 -14.17 -12.16
C ASP A 245 28.66 -13.07 -11.26
N SER A 246 29.44 -13.44 -10.26
CA SER A 246 30.07 -12.51 -9.31
C SER A 246 31.05 -11.53 -9.96
N GLU A 247 31.63 -11.91 -11.13
CA GLU A 247 32.55 -11.04 -11.86
C GLU A 247 31.85 -9.85 -12.55
N GLU A 248 30.50 -9.89 -12.66
CA GLU A 248 29.77 -8.82 -13.31
C GLU A 248 29.59 -7.55 -12.45
N GLY A 249 30.02 -7.54 -11.18
CA GLY A 249 29.89 -6.40 -10.27
C GLY A 249 28.43 -6.02 -10.04
N VAL A 250 27.56 -7.01 -9.79
CA VAL A 250 26.13 -6.77 -9.47
C VAL A 250 25.97 -6.61 -7.97
N ARG A 251 25.22 -5.59 -7.57
CA ARG A 251 24.87 -5.29 -6.19
C ARG A 251 23.36 -5.22 -6.03
N VAL A 252 22.81 -5.86 -5.01
CA VAL A 252 21.40 -5.78 -4.64
C VAL A 252 21.22 -4.75 -3.55
N MET A 253 20.37 -3.78 -3.78
CA MET A 253 20.03 -2.74 -2.79
C MET A 253 18.59 -2.94 -2.32
N VAL A 254 18.41 -3.16 -1.01
CA VAL A 254 17.12 -3.42 -0.36
C VAL A 254 16.71 -2.20 0.46
N VAL A 255 15.66 -1.50 0.01
CA VAL A 255 15.14 -0.27 0.63
C VAL A 255 13.74 -0.51 1.20
N GLY A 256 13.45 0.06 2.36
CA GLY A 256 12.12 0.05 2.99
C GLY A 256 11.93 -1.06 4.03
N ALA A 257 12.98 -1.77 4.33
CA ALA A 257 12.99 -2.82 5.34
C ALA A 257 13.28 -2.25 6.73
N ASP A 258 12.55 -2.70 7.76
CA ASP A 258 13.01 -2.48 9.12
C ASP A 258 14.20 -3.40 9.39
N VAL A 259 15.36 -2.81 9.64
CA VAL A 259 16.62 -3.56 9.84
C VAL A 259 16.70 -4.24 11.21
N ASN A 260 15.79 -3.94 12.13
CA ASN A 260 15.84 -4.42 13.51
C ASN A 260 14.57 -5.19 13.90
N GLY A 261 14.71 -6.51 14.11
CA GLY A 261 13.71 -7.31 14.83
C GLY A 261 12.59 -7.95 14.03
N ASP A 262 12.63 -7.95 12.70
CA ASP A 262 11.68 -8.68 11.86
C ASP A 262 12.21 -10.08 11.54
N ARG A 263 11.44 -11.12 11.89
CA ARG A 263 11.78 -12.52 11.62
C ARG A 263 12.05 -12.81 10.14
N GLU A 264 11.32 -12.15 9.25
CA GLU A 264 11.49 -12.33 7.81
C GLU A 264 12.80 -11.69 7.33
N MET A 265 13.17 -10.53 7.87
CA MET A 265 14.46 -9.91 7.62
C MET A 265 15.61 -10.82 8.06
N ASP A 266 15.52 -11.38 9.28
CA ASP A 266 16.55 -12.30 9.78
C ASP A 266 16.66 -13.56 8.91
N ARG A 267 15.53 -14.09 8.43
CA ARG A 267 15.48 -15.22 7.50
C ARG A 267 16.17 -14.89 6.18
N VAL A 268 15.90 -13.71 5.62
CA VAL A 268 16.50 -13.28 4.34
C VAL A 268 18.00 -13.01 4.49
N LYS A 269 18.44 -12.40 5.59
CA LYS A 269 19.88 -12.21 5.89
C LYS A 269 20.60 -13.55 6.04
N LEU A 270 19.98 -14.52 6.71
CA LEU A 270 20.54 -15.87 6.82
C LEU A 270 20.66 -16.54 5.44
N LEU A 271 19.62 -16.43 4.61
CA LEU A 271 19.65 -16.94 3.23
C LEU A 271 20.77 -16.29 2.41
N ALA A 272 20.94 -14.97 2.51
CA ALA A 272 22.03 -14.25 1.83
C ALA A 272 23.41 -14.80 2.26
N LYS A 273 23.59 -15.06 3.55
CA LYS A 273 24.80 -15.67 4.09
C LYS A 273 25.03 -17.10 3.58
N GLU A 274 23.99 -17.93 3.56
CA GLU A 274 24.06 -19.29 3.02
C GLU A 274 24.40 -19.36 1.51
N ARG A 275 24.22 -18.24 0.81
CA ARG A 275 24.53 -18.06 -0.63
C ARG A 275 25.81 -17.28 -0.89
N ASP A 276 26.60 -16.96 0.15
CA ASP A 276 27.83 -16.14 0.06
C ASP A 276 27.60 -14.77 -0.60
N LEU A 277 26.45 -14.13 -0.32
CA LEU A 277 26.05 -12.84 -0.90
C LEU A 277 26.11 -11.67 0.09
N GLU A 278 26.68 -11.85 1.30
CA GLU A 278 26.69 -10.83 2.37
C GLU A 278 27.30 -9.49 1.89
N ASP A 279 28.35 -9.54 1.07
CA ASP A 279 29.04 -8.37 0.54
C ASP A 279 28.35 -7.78 -0.73
N GLN A 280 27.36 -8.44 -1.28
CA GLN A 280 26.66 -8.04 -2.50
C GLN A 280 25.26 -7.49 -2.25
N ILE A 281 24.72 -7.63 -1.02
CA ILE A 281 23.38 -7.16 -0.66
C ILE A 281 23.47 -6.07 0.42
N ASP A 282 23.07 -4.86 0.04
CA ASP A 282 22.96 -3.73 0.95
C ASP A 282 21.55 -3.60 1.50
N PHE A 283 21.37 -3.81 2.79
CA PHE A 283 20.13 -3.52 3.51
C PHE A 283 20.14 -2.06 3.99
N VAL A 284 19.55 -1.17 3.19
CA VAL A 284 19.56 0.29 3.44
C VAL A 284 18.67 0.67 4.62
N GLY A 285 17.59 -0.10 4.84
CA GLY A 285 16.59 0.26 5.84
C GLY A 285 15.49 1.15 5.29
N GLN A 286 14.78 1.81 6.22
CA GLN A 286 13.71 2.74 5.87
C GLN A 286 14.28 4.04 5.29
N VAL A 287 13.61 4.55 4.26
CA VAL A 287 13.96 5.80 3.58
C VAL A 287 12.68 6.65 3.47
N ASP A 288 12.82 7.96 3.61
CA ASP A 288 11.69 8.88 3.38
C ASP A 288 11.17 8.72 1.94
N HIS A 289 9.84 8.71 1.80
CA HIS A 289 9.20 8.52 0.49
C HIS A 289 9.66 9.55 -0.56
N ASN A 290 9.98 10.77 -0.14
CA ASN A 290 10.50 11.82 -1.02
C ASN A 290 11.97 11.59 -1.42
N GLU A 291 12.70 10.69 -0.76
CA GLU A 291 14.07 10.32 -1.11
C GLU A 291 14.12 9.08 -2.02
N LEU A 292 13.05 8.28 -2.10
CA LEU A 292 12.97 7.11 -2.98
C LEU A 292 13.33 7.40 -4.46
N PRO A 293 12.98 8.57 -5.04
CA PRO A 293 13.40 8.91 -6.40
C PRO A 293 14.91 8.83 -6.63
N LEU A 294 15.73 9.11 -5.62
CA LEU A 294 17.20 8.97 -5.74
C LEU A 294 17.61 7.52 -5.95
N TYR A 295 16.99 6.60 -5.21
CA TYR A 295 17.28 5.17 -5.32
C TYR A 295 16.80 4.60 -6.64
N TYR A 296 15.59 4.94 -7.08
CA TYR A 296 15.08 4.54 -8.39
C TYR A 296 16.02 5.02 -9.51
N ASN A 297 16.36 6.31 -9.52
CA ASN A 297 17.22 6.88 -10.56
C ASN A 297 18.68 6.38 -10.51
N ALA A 298 19.18 5.94 -9.36
CA ALA A 298 20.51 5.35 -9.22
C ALA A 298 20.58 3.92 -9.72
N ALA A 299 19.47 3.19 -9.70
CA ALA A 299 19.38 1.79 -10.07
C ALA A 299 19.48 1.55 -11.57
N ASP A 300 19.97 0.38 -11.96
CA ASP A 300 19.92 -0.09 -13.36
C ASP A 300 18.59 -0.78 -13.63
N VAL A 301 18.04 -1.48 -12.63
CA VAL A 301 16.77 -2.21 -12.70
C VAL A 301 16.11 -2.17 -11.34
N CYS A 302 14.80 -1.93 -11.30
CA CYS A 302 13.96 -2.19 -10.12
C CYS A 302 13.35 -3.59 -10.24
N VAL A 303 13.51 -4.41 -9.19
CA VAL A 303 13.02 -5.78 -9.15
C VAL A 303 11.83 -5.88 -8.20
N VAL A 304 10.70 -6.41 -8.70
CA VAL A 304 9.46 -6.59 -7.93
C VAL A 304 9.07 -8.07 -7.98
N PRO A 305 9.67 -8.91 -7.12
CA PRO A 305 9.56 -10.37 -7.17
C PRO A 305 8.36 -10.90 -6.38
N SER A 306 7.31 -10.11 -6.23
CA SER A 306 6.16 -10.38 -5.36
C SER A 306 5.41 -11.64 -5.77
N TYR A 307 4.97 -12.45 -4.79
CA TYR A 307 4.00 -13.53 -5.00
C TYR A 307 2.56 -13.00 -5.11
N TYR A 308 2.30 -11.85 -4.51
CA TYR A 308 1.04 -11.13 -4.58
C TYR A 308 1.26 -9.62 -4.64
N GLU A 309 0.57 -8.95 -5.59
CA GLU A 309 0.60 -7.50 -5.73
C GLU A 309 -0.76 -7.01 -6.27
N SER A 310 -1.47 -6.18 -5.51
CA SER A 310 -2.77 -5.65 -5.92
C SER A 310 -2.65 -4.71 -7.10
N PHE A 311 -1.68 -3.81 -7.06
CA PHE A 311 -1.40 -2.84 -8.12
C PHE A 311 0.07 -2.79 -8.52
N GLY A 312 1.00 -2.49 -7.59
CA GLY A 312 2.41 -2.36 -7.84
C GLY A 312 2.90 -0.91 -7.90
N LEU A 313 2.61 -0.11 -6.86
CA LEU A 313 3.07 1.28 -6.77
C LEU A 313 4.58 1.40 -6.97
N VAL A 314 5.37 0.50 -6.38
CA VAL A 314 6.84 0.47 -6.54
C VAL A 314 7.26 0.37 -8.00
N ALA A 315 6.59 -0.49 -8.79
CA ALA A 315 6.86 -0.60 -10.22
C ALA A 315 6.47 0.69 -10.97
N LEU A 316 5.35 1.30 -10.59
CA LEU A 316 4.89 2.56 -11.19
C LEU A 316 5.85 3.73 -10.87
N GLU A 317 6.30 3.83 -9.62
CA GLU A 317 7.29 4.82 -9.16
C GLU A 317 8.64 4.66 -9.89
N ALA A 318 9.13 3.42 -10.01
CA ALA A 318 10.35 3.12 -10.75
C ALA A 318 10.24 3.54 -12.22
N MET A 319 9.15 3.19 -12.89
CA MET A 319 8.90 3.56 -14.29
C MET A 319 8.75 5.08 -14.45
N ALA A 320 8.13 5.79 -13.50
CA ALA A 320 8.03 7.24 -13.49
C ALA A 320 9.41 7.91 -13.39
N CYS A 321 10.36 7.30 -12.67
CA CYS A 321 11.75 7.71 -12.62
C CYS A 321 12.58 7.30 -13.86
N GLY A 322 11.98 6.59 -14.82
CA GLY A 322 12.69 6.10 -16.02
C GLY A 322 13.50 4.83 -15.77
N THR A 323 13.33 4.16 -14.64
CA THR A 323 14.06 2.93 -14.29
C THR A 323 13.27 1.72 -14.79
N PRO A 324 13.89 0.83 -15.60
CA PRO A 324 13.23 -0.36 -16.08
C PRO A 324 12.89 -1.33 -14.94
N VAL A 325 11.78 -2.06 -15.10
CA VAL A 325 11.28 -2.97 -14.05
C VAL A 325 11.35 -4.42 -14.52
N VAL A 326 11.84 -5.29 -13.66
CA VAL A 326 11.67 -6.74 -13.77
C VAL A 326 10.76 -7.22 -12.66
N ALA A 327 9.64 -7.83 -13.00
CA ALA A 327 8.64 -8.22 -12.02
C ALA A 327 8.07 -9.61 -12.31
N THR A 328 7.50 -10.22 -11.28
CA THR A 328 6.65 -11.40 -11.43
C THR A 328 5.34 -11.05 -12.13
N ARG A 329 4.80 -12.01 -12.88
CA ARG A 329 3.52 -11.84 -13.61
C ARG A 329 2.33 -12.08 -12.69
N VAL A 330 2.14 -11.21 -11.68
CA VAL A 330 1.07 -11.33 -10.69
C VAL A 330 0.23 -10.07 -10.59
N GLY A 331 -1.05 -10.23 -10.31
CA GLY A 331 -1.98 -9.14 -9.99
C GLY A 331 -1.89 -7.93 -10.91
N GLY A 332 -1.82 -6.75 -10.31
CA GLY A 332 -1.76 -5.46 -11.01
C GLY A 332 -0.49 -5.23 -11.81
N LEU A 333 0.64 -5.89 -11.48
CA LEU A 333 1.89 -5.76 -12.23
C LEU A 333 1.72 -6.10 -13.71
N SER A 334 0.88 -7.10 -14.02
CA SER A 334 0.56 -7.49 -15.40
C SER A 334 -0.23 -6.43 -16.18
N THR A 335 -0.82 -5.47 -15.49
CA THR A 335 -1.59 -4.38 -16.11
C THR A 335 -0.72 -3.16 -16.40
N ILE A 336 0.24 -2.85 -15.52
CA ILE A 336 1.06 -1.64 -15.62
C ILE A 336 2.35 -1.84 -16.41
N ILE A 337 2.91 -3.07 -16.41
CA ILE A 337 4.16 -3.37 -17.12
C ILE A 337 3.86 -3.95 -18.51
N GLN A 338 4.31 -3.28 -19.54
CA GLN A 338 4.30 -3.77 -20.92
C GLN A 338 5.57 -4.60 -21.17
N HIS A 339 5.41 -5.94 -21.17
CA HIS A 339 6.52 -6.87 -21.34
C HIS A 339 7.34 -6.59 -22.59
N GLY A 340 8.66 -6.40 -22.42
CA GLY A 340 9.60 -6.08 -23.49
C GLY A 340 9.64 -4.62 -23.93
N SER A 341 8.81 -3.73 -23.33
CA SER A 341 8.78 -2.29 -23.63
C SER A 341 9.11 -1.46 -22.39
N THR A 342 8.29 -1.49 -21.35
CA THR A 342 8.51 -0.73 -20.11
C THR A 342 9.17 -1.55 -19.00
N GLY A 343 9.32 -2.85 -19.20
CA GLY A 343 9.93 -3.79 -18.27
C GLY A 343 9.74 -5.23 -18.70
N TYR A 344 10.11 -6.16 -17.83
CA TYR A 344 9.96 -7.59 -18.09
C TYR A 344 9.10 -8.26 -17.02
N LEU A 345 8.12 -9.06 -17.46
CA LEU A 345 7.30 -9.90 -16.60
C LEU A 345 7.78 -11.36 -16.71
N LYS A 346 8.05 -11.97 -15.57
CA LYS A 346 8.45 -13.38 -15.44
C LYS A 346 7.37 -14.18 -14.72
N PRO A 347 7.21 -15.48 -15.01
CA PRO A 347 6.28 -16.35 -14.29
C PRO A 347 6.56 -16.39 -12.80
#